data_ee8ba8a1723794b0b184d9dd8c849d66
#
_entry.id   ee8ba8a1723794b0b184d9dd8c849d66
#
_cell.length_a   1.000
_cell.length_b   1.000
_cell.length_c   1.000
_cell.angle_alpha   90.00
_cell.angle_beta   90.00
_cell.angle_gamma   90.00
#
_symmetry.space_group_name_H-M   'P 1'
#
loop_
_entity.id
_entity.type
_entity.pdbx_description
1 polymer ?
#
loop_
_entity_poly.entity_id
_entity_poly.type
_entity_poly.pdbx_seq_one_letter_code
_entity_poly.pdbx_strand_id
1 'polypeptide(L)'
;MSQQNRLFGVIETYRDRLPMDGIDQIVTLGEGATPLVPAPRLGAELDATVWVKVEGANPTGSFKDRGMTMAMTKALADGSKAVVCASTGNTSASASAYASRAGMTPVVLLPQGKIAAGKLAQAVVHGGRIIQILGNFDDCLRIARELAENFPVSLVNSINPYRIEGQKTAAFEVVDVLGDAPDIHALPVGNAGNITAYWKGYREYVADGPASHTPRMFGFQAAGAAPLVLGHDVNDPETVATAIRIGRPASGKLALAARDESEGLIDAVTDEQILDAQTFLAAREGIFVEPASAVGVACLLYTSPSPRDVEE
;
A
#
# COMPACT_ATOMS: atom_id res chain seq x y z
N MET A 1 -23.69 -4.24 -6.18
CA MET A 1 -22.83 -4.12 -7.38
C MET A 1 -22.88 -5.41 -8.19
N SER A 2 -23.10 -5.36 -9.50
CA SER A 2 -23.09 -6.56 -10.34
C SER A 2 -21.69 -7.14 -10.44
N GLN A 3 -21.56 -8.47 -10.49
CA GLN A 3 -20.28 -9.17 -10.67
C GLN A 3 -19.48 -8.71 -11.93
N GLN A 4 -20.14 -8.13 -12.92
CA GLN A 4 -19.52 -7.65 -14.15
C GLN A 4 -18.56 -6.47 -13.97
N ASN A 5 -18.80 -5.57 -13.02
CA ASN A 5 -17.92 -4.40 -12.83
C ASN A 5 -16.56 -4.73 -12.15
N ARG A 6 -16.44 -5.90 -11.50
CA ARG A 6 -15.21 -6.32 -10.83
C ARG A 6 -14.07 -6.72 -11.78
N LEU A 7 -14.36 -6.94 -13.06
CA LEU A 7 -13.39 -7.39 -14.07
C LEU A 7 -12.60 -6.24 -14.72
N PHE A 8 -12.94 -4.98 -14.45
CA PHE A 8 -12.42 -3.84 -15.19
C PHE A 8 -11.42 -2.95 -14.43
N GLY A 9 -10.95 -3.36 -13.25
CA GLY A 9 -10.05 -2.58 -12.41
C GLY A 9 -10.76 -1.55 -11.52
N VAL A 10 -10.01 -0.92 -10.61
CA VAL A 10 -10.59 -0.05 -9.57
C VAL A 10 -11.20 1.23 -10.12
N ILE A 11 -10.65 1.78 -11.21
CA ILE A 11 -11.17 3.04 -11.79
C ILE A 11 -12.58 2.85 -12.35
N GLU A 12 -12.81 1.80 -13.13
CA GLU A 12 -14.14 1.55 -13.68
C GLU A 12 -15.14 1.15 -12.59
N THR A 13 -14.68 0.42 -11.57
CA THR A 13 -15.53 -0.03 -10.47
C THR A 13 -16.00 1.14 -9.59
N TYR A 14 -15.14 2.13 -9.36
CA TYR A 14 -15.37 3.24 -8.43
C TYR A 14 -15.25 4.61 -9.11
N ARG A 15 -15.57 4.71 -10.41
CA ARG A 15 -15.35 5.91 -11.23
C ARG A 15 -15.93 7.19 -10.60
N ASP A 16 -17.15 7.09 -10.08
CA ASP A 16 -17.87 8.22 -9.47
C ASP A 16 -17.25 8.69 -8.14
N ARG A 17 -16.30 7.92 -7.59
CA ARG A 17 -15.60 8.21 -6.33
C ARG A 17 -14.13 8.57 -6.53
N LEU A 18 -13.70 8.63 -7.77
CA LEU A 18 -12.32 8.92 -8.15
C LEU A 18 -12.24 10.21 -8.96
N PRO A 19 -11.13 10.95 -8.92
CA PRO A 19 -10.97 12.21 -9.65
C PRO A 19 -10.73 11.96 -11.14
N MET A 20 -11.81 11.61 -11.86
CA MET A 20 -11.81 11.22 -13.27
C MET A 20 -12.38 12.27 -14.22
N ASP A 21 -12.62 13.50 -13.75
CA ASP A 21 -13.18 14.60 -14.55
C ASP A 21 -12.33 14.90 -15.78
N GLY A 22 -12.95 14.79 -16.96
CA GLY A 22 -12.26 15.03 -18.24
C GLY A 22 -11.23 13.95 -18.63
N ILE A 23 -11.24 12.79 -17.96
CA ILE A 23 -10.32 11.68 -18.26
C ILE A 23 -11.12 10.53 -18.87
N ASP A 24 -10.92 10.29 -20.17
CA ASP A 24 -11.61 9.22 -20.91
C ASP A 24 -10.76 7.94 -21.01
N GLN A 25 -9.45 8.10 -21.13
CA GLN A 25 -8.54 6.97 -21.32
C GLN A 25 -8.00 6.45 -19.98
N ILE A 26 -8.29 5.20 -19.66
CA ILE A 26 -7.89 4.53 -18.44
C ILE A 26 -6.73 3.56 -18.69
N VAL A 27 -5.75 3.58 -17.80
CA VAL A 27 -4.65 2.63 -17.76
C VAL A 27 -4.93 1.59 -16.68
N THR A 28 -5.25 0.37 -17.03
CA THR A 28 -5.55 -0.72 -16.09
C THR A 28 -4.92 -2.04 -16.50
N LEU A 29 -4.62 -2.88 -15.53
CA LEU A 29 -4.25 -4.29 -15.64
C LEU A 29 -5.26 -5.21 -14.94
N GLY A 30 -6.43 -4.67 -14.53
CA GLY A 30 -7.47 -5.40 -13.81
C GLY A 30 -7.19 -5.51 -12.30
N GLU A 31 -6.48 -4.53 -11.72
CA GLU A 31 -6.22 -4.42 -10.29
C GLU A 31 -7.51 -4.23 -9.47
N GLY A 32 -7.43 -4.57 -8.20
CA GLY A 32 -8.59 -4.55 -7.30
C GLY A 32 -9.35 -5.86 -7.28
N ALA A 33 -10.53 -5.86 -6.69
CA ALA A 33 -11.35 -7.05 -6.42
C ALA A 33 -10.53 -8.19 -5.76
N THR A 34 -9.53 -7.82 -4.96
CA THR A 34 -8.65 -8.78 -4.27
C THR A 34 -9.46 -9.60 -3.27
N PRO A 35 -9.11 -10.88 -3.07
CA PRO A 35 -9.84 -11.73 -2.14
C PRO A 35 -9.87 -11.16 -0.73
N LEU A 36 -11.03 -11.23 -0.08
CA LEU A 36 -11.21 -11.08 1.36
C LEU A 36 -11.49 -12.46 1.92
N VAL A 37 -10.50 -13.07 2.56
CA VAL A 37 -10.49 -14.49 2.95
C VAL A 37 -10.74 -14.61 4.45
N PRO A 38 -11.72 -15.41 4.91
CA PRO A 38 -11.88 -15.71 6.32
C PRO A 38 -10.64 -16.40 6.89
N ALA A 39 -10.20 -16.01 8.08
CA ALA A 39 -9.04 -16.58 8.78
C ALA A 39 -9.48 -17.18 10.13
N PRO A 40 -10.18 -18.34 10.12
CA PRO A 40 -10.82 -18.87 11.33
C PRO A 40 -9.85 -19.35 12.41
N ARG A 41 -8.63 -19.76 12.04
CA ARG A 41 -7.63 -20.18 13.03
C ARG A 41 -6.99 -18.97 13.70
N LEU A 42 -6.72 -17.91 12.94
CA LEU A 42 -6.30 -16.63 13.50
C LEU A 42 -7.40 -16.04 14.37
N GLY A 43 -8.66 -16.13 13.93
CA GLY A 43 -9.80 -15.71 14.71
C GLY A 43 -9.93 -16.43 16.05
N ALA A 44 -9.67 -17.74 16.08
CA ALA A 44 -9.68 -18.52 17.31
C ALA A 44 -8.56 -18.12 18.30
N GLU A 45 -7.38 -17.73 17.80
CA GLU A 45 -6.28 -17.23 18.64
C GLU A 45 -6.60 -15.87 19.23
N LEU A 46 -7.37 -15.05 18.51
CA LEU A 46 -7.70 -13.66 18.89
C LEU A 46 -9.07 -13.51 19.54
N ASP A 47 -9.87 -14.59 19.60
CA ASP A 47 -11.28 -14.57 20.01
C ASP A 47 -12.12 -13.54 19.23
N ALA A 48 -11.91 -13.48 17.92
CA ALA A 48 -12.49 -12.50 17.03
C ALA A 48 -12.83 -13.09 15.64
N THR A 49 -13.73 -12.46 14.90
CA THR A 49 -13.94 -12.77 13.49
C THR A 49 -12.90 -12.05 12.65
N VAL A 50 -11.99 -12.81 12.03
CA VAL A 50 -10.86 -12.25 11.28
C VAL A 50 -10.98 -12.56 9.79
N TRP A 51 -10.67 -11.54 8.98
CA TRP A 51 -10.60 -11.62 7.53
C TRP A 51 -9.25 -11.09 7.06
N VAL A 52 -8.68 -11.72 6.03
CA VAL A 52 -7.43 -11.28 5.40
C VAL A 52 -7.72 -10.71 4.01
N LYS A 53 -7.45 -9.43 3.79
CA LYS A 53 -7.49 -8.79 2.48
C LYS A 53 -6.20 -9.07 1.74
N VAL A 54 -6.24 -9.97 0.75
CA VAL A 54 -5.06 -10.49 0.06
C VAL A 54 -4.62 -9.55 -1.07
N GLU A 55 -4.00 -8.43 -0.74
CA GLU A 55 -3.52 -7.42 -1.70
C GLU A 55 -2.37 -7.94 -2.60
N GLY A 56 -1.73 -9.03 -2.23
CA GLY A 56 -0.77 -9.75 -3.09
C GLY A 56 -1.39 -10.36 -4.35
N ALA A 57 -2.71 -10.45 -4.45
CA ALA A 57 -3.43 -10.91 -5.63
C ALA A 57 -3.56 -9.86 -6.75
N ASN A 58 -3.13 -8.61 -6.51
CA ASN A 58 -3.04 -7.61 -7.58
C ASN A 58 -2.01 -8.01 -8.67
N PRO A 59 -2.13 -7.48 -9.89
CA PRO A 59 -1.33 -7.90 -11.07
C PRO A 59 0.19 -7.95 -10.87
N THR A 60 0.78 -6.99 -10.13
CA THR A 60 2.23 -7.00 -9.83
C THR A 60 2.57 -7.52 -8.44
N GLY A 61 1.60 -8.12 -7.75
CA GLY A 61 1.78 -8.76 -6.46
C GLY A 61 1.74 -7.82 -5.26
N SER A 62 1.10 -6.65 -5.37
CA SER A 62 0.94 -5.75 -4.22
C SER A 62 -0.17 -4.71 -4.40
N PHE A 63 -0.62 -4.11 -3.30
CA PHE A 63 -1.57 -3.00 -3.26
C PHE A 63 -1.12 -1.74 -4.03
N LYS A 64 0.17 -1.67 -4.42
CA LYS A 64 0.70 -0.52 -5.18
C LYS A 64 -0.04 -0.31 -6.49
N ASP A 65 -0.57 -1.37 -7.07
CA ASP A 65 -1.28 -1.35 -8.34
C ASP A 65 -2.52 -0.46 -8.30
N ARG A 66 -3.26 -0.45 -7.18
CA ARG A 66 -4.42 0.42 -6.99
C ARG A 66 -4.11 1.91 -7.16
N GLY A 67 -3.03 2.34 -6.51
CA GLY A 67 -2.58 3.73 -6.65
C GLY A 67 -1.90 3.99 -7.99
N MET A 68 -1.28 2.98 -8.58
CA MET A 68 -0.52 3.13 -9.81
C MET A 68 -1.43 3.29 -11.03
N THR A 69 -2.55 2.57 -11.08
CA THR A 69 -3.56 2.76 -12.14
C THR A 69 -4.04 4.21 -12.21
N MET A 70 -4.36 4.84 -11.06
CA MET A 70 -4.75 6.25 -10.99
C MET A 70 -3.63 7.21 -11.40
N ALA A 71 -2.42 7.01 -10.87
CA ALA A 71 -1.28 7.86 -11.19
C ALA A 71 -0.90 7.79 -12.68
N MET A 72 -0.95 6.60 -13.29
CA MET A 72 -0.66 6.43 -14.72
C MET A 72 -1.78 6.97 -15.61
N THR A 73 -3.02 6.76 -15.24
CA THR A 73 -4.18 7.34 -15.95
C THR A 73 -4.08 8.87 -15.99
N LYS A 74 -3.75 9.49 -14.86
CA LYS A 74 -3.55 10.94 -14.79
C LYS A 74 -2.32 11.39 -15.58
N ALA A 75 -1.18 10.70 -15.45
CA ALA A 75 0.02 11.01 -16.21
C ALA A 75 -0.20 10.95 -17.73
N LEU A 76 -0.96 9.96 -18.19
CA LEU A 76 -1.34 9.82 -19.61
C LEU A 76 -2.22 10.98 -20.05
N ALA A 77 -3.24 11.34 -19.27
CA ALA A 77 -4.13 12.46 -19.55
C ALA A 77 -3.37 13.81 -19.59
N ASP A 78 -2.33 13.97 -18.76
CA ASP A 78 -1.45 15.15 -18.75
C ASP A 78 -0.41 15.13 -19.89
N GLY A 79 -0.39 14.11 -20.75
CA GLY A 79 0.50 14.01 -21.91
C GLY A 79 1.94 13.62 -21.58
N SER A 80 2.20 13.06 -20.38
CA SER A 80 3.53 12.57 -19.99
C SER A 80 4.03 11.49 -20.94
N LYS A 81 5.32 11.56 -21.31
CA LYS A 81 5.97 10.57 -22.16
C LYS A 81 6.73 9.49 -21.35
N ALA A 82 7.02 9.82 -20.11
CA ALA A 82 7.70 8.94 -19.18
C ALA A 82 7.18 9.14 -17.76
N VAL A 83 7.43 8.17 -16.93
CA VAL A 83 7.21 8.27 -15.47
C VAL A 83 8.50 7.96 -14.74
N VAL A 84 8.70 8.57 -13.59
CA VAL A 84 9.88 8.35 -12.75
C VAL A 84 9.47 7.94 -11.34
N CYS A 85 10.18 6.98 -10.77
CA CYS A 85 10.07 6.64 -9.36
C CYS A 85 11.44 6.32 -8.76
N ALA A 86 11.63 6.70 -7.50
CA ALA A 86 12.73 6.25 -6.66
C ALA A 86 12.24 5.04 -5.84
N SER A 87 12.60 3.82 -6.22
CA SER A 87 12.19 2.59 -5.51
C SER A 87 12.94 1.36 -6.01
N THR A 88 13.28 0.45 -5.10
CA THR A 88 13.83 -0.88 -5.39
C THR A 88 12.83 -2.02 -5.21
N GLY A 89 11.57 -1.73 -4.85
CA GLY A 89 10.57 -2.72 -4.43
C GLY A 89 9.26 -2.67 -5.22
N ASN A 90 8.15 -2.93 -4.52
CA ASN A 90 6.81 -3.04 -5.11
C ASN A 90 6.38 -1.79 -5.93
N THR A 91 6.86 -0.59 -5.57
CA THR A 91 6.53 0.62 -6.34
C THR A 91 7.18 0.61 -7.73
N SER A 92 8.45 0.21 -7.86
CA SER A 92 9.12 0.15 -9.16
C SER A 92 8.53 -0.95 -10.06
N ALA A 93 8.17 -2.10 -9.50
CA ALA A 93 7.52 -3.18 -10.25
C ALA A 93 6.16 -2.70 -10.82
N SER A 94 5.32 -2.12 -9.97
CA SER A 94 4.02 -1.58 -10.37
C SER A 94 4.16 -0.42 -11.38
N ALA A 95 5.04 0.55 -11.10
CA ALA A 95 5.28 1.69 -12.00
C ALA A 95 5.70 1.23 -13.40
N SER A 96 6.60 0.25 -13.50
CA SER A 96 7.07 -0.25 -14.79
C SER A 96 5.97 -0.98 -15.56
N ALA A 97 5.18 -1.83 -14.90
CA ALA A 97 4.09 -2.56 -15.52
C ALA A 97 3.01 -1.61 -16.09
N TYR A 98 2.54 -0.65 -15.28
CA TYR A 98 1.49 0.27 -15.71
C TYR A 98 1.97 1.32 -16.71
N ALA A 99 3.24 1.78 -16.62
CA ALA A 99 3.82 2.65 -17.64
C ALA A 99 3.93 1.95 -19.01
N SER A 100 4.39 0.70 -19.02
CA SER A 100 4.43 -0.11 -20.25
C SER A 100 3.03 -0.31 -20.84
N ARG A 101 2.02 -0.55 -20.00
CA ARG A 101 0.62 -0.65 -20.43
C ARG A 101 0.10 0.65 -21.04
N ALA A 102 0.58 1.80 -20.52
CA ALA A 102 0.22 3.13 -21.03
C ALA A 102 1.06 3.60 -22.25
N GLY A 103 2.03 2.81 -22.70
CA GLY A 103 2.97 3.22 -23.76
C GLY A 103 3.96 4.31 -23.32
N MET A 104 4.13 4.51 -22.01
CA MET A 104 5.09 5.46 -21.41
C MET A 104 6.40 4.75 -21.07
N THR A 105 7.50 5.51 -21.04
CA THR A 105 8.81 4.99 -20.60
C THR A 105 8.90 4.99 -19.07
N PRO A 106 9.02 3.83 -18.39
CA PRO A 106 9.28 3.80 -16.95
C PRO A 106 10.76 4.06 -16.66
N VAL A 107 11.04 4.99 -15.74
CA VAL A 107 12.37 5.32 -15.24
C VAL A 107 12.42 5.03 -13.74
N VAL A 108 13.34 4.16 -13.34
CA VAL A 108 13.53 3.77 -11.95
C VAL A 108 14.88 4.27 -11.46
N LEU A 109 14.87 5.15 -10.46
CA LEU A 109 16.08 5.64 -9.80
C LEU A 109 16.33 4.83 -8.53
N LEU A 110 17.56 4.39 -8.33
CA LEU A 110 17.96 3.64 -7.15
C LEU A 110 19.41 3.98 -6.74
N PRO A 111 19.74 3.89 -5.44
CA PRO A 111 21.11 4.06 -4.98
C PRO A 111 22.02 2.98 -5.54
N GLN A 112 23.24 3.34 -5.90
CA GLN A 112 24.25 2.39 -6.38
C GLN A 112 24.51 1.29 -5.32
N GLY A 113 24.55 0.02 -5.76
CA GLY A 113 24.78 -1.14 -4.91
C GLY A 113 23.59 -1.63 -4.07
N LYS A 114 22.45 -0.95 -4.09
CA LYS A 114 21.22 -1.34 -3.37
C LYS A 114 20.23 -2.03 -4.32
N ILE A 115 20.58 -3.20 -4.85
CA ILE A 115 19.78 -3.93 -5.83
C ILE A 115 19.06 -5.11 -5.14
N ALA A 116 17.74 -5.02 -4.98
CA ALA A 116 16.92 -6.18 -4.65
C ALA A 116 16.58 -6.94 -5.95
N ALA A 117 17.30 -8.01 -6.24
CA ALA A 117 17.31 -8.68 -7.55
C ALA A 117 15.91 -9.07 -8.08
N GLY A 118 15.02 -9.59 -7.22
CA GLY A 118 13.71 -10.09 -7.67
C GLY A 118 12.74 -9.01 -8.13
N LYS A 119 12.62 -7.90 -7.39
CA LYS A 119 11.69 -6.79 -7.76
C LYS A 119 12.24 -5.93 -8.88
N LEU A 120 13.57 -5.79 -8.96
CA LEU A 120 14.21 -5.09 -10.08
C LEU A 120 14.07 -5.87 -11.38
N ALA A 121 14.11 -7.20 -11.33
CA ALA A 121 13.87 -8.03 -12.52
C ALA A 121 12.49 -7.76 -13.14
N GLN A 122 11.43 -7.60 -12.33
CA GLN A 122 10.11 -7.22 -12.85
C GLN A 122 10.15 -5.86 -13.57
N ALA A 123 10.80 -4.85 -12.99
CA ALA A 123 10.92 -3.53 -13.62
C ALA A 123 11.66 -3.60 -14.97
N VAL A 124 12.74 -4.38 -15.05
CA VAL A 124 13.52 -4.57 -16.30
C VAL A 124 12.71 -5.30 -17.36
N VAL A 125 12.03 -6.40 -17.00
CA VAL A 125 11.21 -7.18 -17.96
C VAL A 125 10.06 -6.33 -18.54
N HIS A 126 9.51 -5.40 -17.74
CA HIS A 126 8.54 -4.42 -18.19
C HIS A 126 9.16 -3.23 -18.95
N GLY A 127 10.42 -3.32 -19.40
CA GLY A 127 11.08 -2.26 -20.19
C GLY A 127 11.53 -1.05 -19.38
N GLY A 128 11.60 -1.17 -18.05
CA GLY A 128 12.03 -0.09 -17.17
C GLY A 128 13.51 0.29 -17.38
N ARG A 129 13.78 1.59 -17.51
CA ARG A 129 15.14 2.13 -17.53
C ARG A 129 15.62 2.33 -16.10
N ILE A 130 16.62 1.54 -15.70
CA ILE A 130 17.21 1.61 -14.38
C ILE A 130 18.38 2.58 -14.40
N ILE A 131 18.34 3.61 -13.53
CA ILE A 131 19.41 4.58 -13.39
C ILE A 131 19.92 4.50 -11.94
N GLN A 132 21.19 4.14 -11.78
CA GLN A 132 21.84 4.10 -10.49
C GLN A 132 22.42 5.48 -10.16
N ILE A 133 22.09 5.99 -8.98
CA ILE A 133 22.52 7.28 -8.47
C ILE A 133 23.64 7.07 -7.44
N LEU A 134 24.71 7.85 -7.56
CA LEU A 134 25.75 7.97 -6.54
C LEU A 134 25.19 8.76 -5.37
N GLY A 135 24.67 8.07 -4.37
CA GLY A 135 24.00 8.70 -3.22
C GLY A 135 23.07 7.73 -2.51
N ASN A 136 22.20 8.26 -1.68
CA ASN A 136 21.20 7.51 -0.93
C ASN A 136 19.79 7.60 -1.57
N PHE A 137 18.77 7.07 -0.87
CA PHE A 137 17.39 7.09 -1.35
C PHE A 137 16.82 8.52 -1.47
N ASP A 138 17.20 9.42 -0.56
CA ASP A 138 16.73 10.82 -0.58
C ASP A 138 17.29 11.57 -1.80
N ASP A 139 18.52 11.28 -2.22
CA ASP A 139 19.10 11.79 -3.46
C ASP A 139 18.31 11.30 -4.70
N CYS A 140 17.96 10.03 -4.73
CA CYS A 140 17.13 9.49 -5.81
C CYS A 140 15.77 10.20 -5.87
N LEU A 141 15.13 10.43 -4.73
CA LEU A 141 13.83 11.09 -4.67
C LEU A 141 13.93 12.58 -5.06
N ARG A 142 14.99 13.27 -4.66
CA ARG A 142 15.27 14.65 -5.06
C ARG A 142 15.43 14.75 -6.58
N ILE A 143 16.27 13.90 -7.18
CA ILE A 143 16.47 13.86 -8.63
C ILE A 143 15.17 13.52 -9.36
N ALA A 144 14.38 12.59 -8.83
CA ALA A 144 13.08 12.24 -9.42
C ALA A 144 12.12 13.45 -9.46
N ARG A 145 12.11 14.28 -8.40
CA ARG A 145 11.33 15.54 -8.37
C ARG A 145 11.85 16.54 -9.38
N GLU A 146 13.15 16.78 -9.44
CA GLU A 146 13.78 17.68 -10.40
C GLU A 146 13.48 17.30 -11.86
N LEU A 147 13.46 15.98 -12.15
CA LEU A 147 13.07 15.48 -13.48
C LEU A 147 11.59 15.78 -13.78
N ALA A 148 10.70 15.59 -12.80
CA ALA A 148 9.27 15.87 -13.00
C ALA A 148 8.96 17.36 -13.12
N GLU A 149 9.75 18.24 -12.51
CA GLU A 149 9.59 19.70 -12.58
C GLU A 149 10.10 20.28 -13.91
N ASN A 150 11.11 19.68 -14.52
CA ASN A 150 11.82 20.26 -15.68
C ASN A 150 11.53 19.55 -17.01
N PHE A 151 10.89 18.39 -17.01
CA PHE A 151 10.65 17.57 -18.20
C PHE A 151 9.21 17.04 -18.20
N PRO A 152 8.66 16.60 -19.35
CA PRO A 152 7.34 15.96 -19.44
C PRO A 152 7.36 14.52 -18.87
N VAL A 153 7.70 14.42 -17.59
CA VAL A 153 7.85 13.18 -16.83
C VAL A 153 7.02 13.28 -15.55
N SER A 154 6.17 12.31 -15.27
CA SER A 154 5.38 12.30 -14.04
C SER A 154 6.08 11.52 -12.92
N LEU A 155 6.14 12.12 -11.72
CA LEU A 155 6.61 11.45 -10.50
C LEU A 155 5.50 10.57 -9.94
N VAL A 156 5.78 9.27 -9.77
CA VAL A 156 4.80 8.28 -9.28
C VAL A 156 5.17 7.64 -7.95
N ASN A 157 5.98 8.31 -7.14
CA ASN A 157 6.27 7.92 -5.76
C ASN A 157 5.03 8.05 -4.83
N SER A 158 5.14 7.59 -3.59
CA SER A 158 4.04 7.60 -2.59
C SER A 158 3.49 9.00 -2.27
N ILE A 159 4.22 10.05 -2.59
CA ILE A 159 3.80 11.46 -2.45
C ILE A 159 2.81 11.91 -3.53
N ASN A 160 2.62 11.15 -4.60
CA ASN A 160 1.66 11.48 -5.65
C ASN A 160 0.23 11.32 -5.11
N PRO A 161 -0.60 12.38 -5.12
CA PRO A 161 -1.94 12.36 -4.51
C PRO A 161 -2.89 11.36 -5.17
N TYR A 162 -2.77 11.13 -6.47
CA TYR A 162 -3.60 10.16 -7.19
C TYR A 162 -3.37 8.72 -6.72
N ARG A 163 -2.21 8.45 -6.12
CA ARG A 163 -1.97 7.14 -5.51
C ARG A 163 -2.83 6.89 -4.28
N ILE A 164 -3.09 7.91 -3.47
CA ILE A 164 -4.01 7.81 -2.33
C ILE A 164 -5.43 7.54 -2.83
N GLU A 165 -5.87 8.23 -3.89
CA GLU A 165 -7.19 8.02 -4.48
C GLU A 165 -7.41 6.59 -4.97
N GLY A 166 -6.44 6.00 -5.67
CA GLY A 166 -6.54 4.61 -6.10
C GLY A 166 -6.49 3.62 -4.92
N GLN A 167 -5.62 3.85 -3.94
CA GLN A 167 -5.47 2.95 -2.78
C GLN A 167 -6.68 2.96 -1.85
N LYS A 168 -7.42 4.07 -1.70
CA LYS A 168 -8.61 4.14 -0.85
C LYS A 168 -9.69 3.13 -1.25
N THR A 169 -9.71 2.68 -2.51
CA THR A 169 -10.67 1.71 -3.02
C THR A 169 -10.62 0.35 -2.33
N ALA A 170 -9.50 0.01 -1.68
CA ALA A 170 -9.44 -1.22 -0.89
C ALA A 170 -10.36 -1.18 0.34
N ALA A 171 -10.53 -0.01 0.97
CA ALA A 171 -11.51 0.17 2.04
C ALA A 171 -12.95 0.01 1.52
N PHE A 172 -13.23 0.54 0.33
CA PHE A 172 -14.53 0.36 -0.32
C PHE A 172 -14.85 -1.12 -0.54
N GLU A 173 -13.88 -1.88 -1.09
CA GLU A 173 -14.05 -3.32 -1.31
C GLU A 173 -14.29 -4.11 -0.03
N VAL A 174 -13.67 -3.73 1.09
CA VAL A 174 -13.91 -4.37 2.39
C VAL A 174 -15.36 -4.15 2.81
N VAL A 175 -15.84 -2.92 2.79
CA VAL A 175 -17.23 -2.60 3.14
C VAL A 175 -18.22 -3.26 2.18
N ASP A 176 -17.94 -3.22 0.87
CA ASP A 176 -18.82 -3.83 -0.15
C ASP A 176 -19.00 -5.36 0.04
N VAL A 177 -17.97 -6.03 0.59
CA VAL A 177 -18.01 -7.48 0.85
C VAL A 177 -18.64 -7.81 2.20
N LEU A 178 -18.30 -7.07 3.26
CA LEU A 178 -18.78 -7.33 4.62
C LEU A 178 -20.18 -6.77 4.87
N GLY A 179 -20.61 -5.77 4.07
CA GLY A 179 -21.87 -5.04 4.25
C GLY A 179 -21.75 -3.83 5.17
N ASP A 180 -20.65 -3.67 5.89
CA ASP A 180 -20.29 -2.51 6.73
C ASP A 180 -18.77 -2.49 6.95
N ALA A 181 -18.24 -1.44 7.60
CA ALA A 181 -16.86 -1.40 8.01
C ALA A 181 -16.57 -2.42 9.13
N PRO A 182 -15.36 -2.99 9.21
CA PRO A 182 -14.96 -3.81 10.36
C PRO A 182 -14.73 -2.92 11.59
N ASP A 183 -14.74 -3.49 12.80
CA ASP A 183 -14.41 -2.77 14.03
C ASP A 183 -12.94 -2.30 14.04
N ILE A 184 -12.05 -3.15 13.53
CA ILE A 184 -10.60 -2.89 13.44
C ILE A 184 -10.11 -3.20 12.03
N HIS A 185 -9.30 -2.29 11.48
CA HIS A 185 -8.52 -2.53 10.27
C HIS A 185 -7.02 -2.49 10.59
N ALA A 186 -6.37 -3.67 10.58
CA ALA A 186 -4.95 -3.81 10.86
C ALA A 186 -4.13 -3.86 9.56
N LEU A 187 -3.05 -3.09 9.46
CA LEU A 187 -2.20 -3.02 8.26
C LEU A 187 -0.76 -2.60 8.56
N PRO A 188 0.22 -3.02 7.72
CA PRO A 188 1.61 -2.57 7.86
C PRO A 188 1.79 -1.10 7.48
N VAL A 189 2.70 -0.41 8.17
CA VAL A 189 3.04 1.00 7.96
C VAL A 189 4.52 1.18 7.65
N GLY A 190 4.83 1.54 6.39
CA GLY A 190 6.14 2.00 5.96
C GLY A 190 6.11 3.52 5.67
N ASN A 191 5.94 3.92 4.40
CA ASN A 191 5.75 5.34 4.01
C ASN A 191 4.40 5.94 4.45
N ALA A 192 3.57 5.19 5.13
CA ALA A 192 2.29 5.59 5.71
C ALA A 192 1.18 5.98 4.71
N GLY A 193 1.42 5.89 3.40
CA GLY A 193 0.40 6.21 2.38
C GLY A 193 -0.79 5.26 2.40
N ASN A 194 -0.58 3.99 2.76
CA ASN A 194 -1.64 2.98 2.74
C ASN A 194 -2.69 3.22 3.84
N ILE A 195 -2.26 3.40 5.09
CA ILE A 195 -3.16 3.71 6.20
C ILE A 195 -3.92 5.03 5.96
N THR A 196 -3.23 6.04 5.42
CA THR A 196 -3.84 7.32 5.02
C THR A 196 -4.94 7.12 3.98
N ALA A 197 -4.68 6.29 2.97
CA ALA A 197 -5.64 6.02 1.91
C ALA A 197 -6.86 5.24 2.41
N TYR A 198 -6.65 4.19 3.21
CA TYR A 198 -7.74 3.38 3.74
C TYR A 198 -8.61 4.18 4.70
N TRP A 199 -8.01 4.98 5.59
CA TRP A 199 -8.75 5.90 6.45
C TRP A 199 -9.61 6.87 5.66
N LYS A 200 -9.05 7.48 4.59
CA LYS A 200 -9.81 8.32 3.68
C LYS A 200 -11.01 7.56 3.08
N GLY A 201 -10.81 6.35 2.60
CA GLY A 201 -11.86 5.53 2.00
C GLY A 201 -13.01 5.23 2.97
N TYR A 202 -12.70 4.80 4.19
CA TYR A 202 -13.71 4.54 5.20
C TYR A 202 -14.51 5.81 5.55
N ARG A 203 -13.85 6.95 5.71
CA ARG A 203 -14.54 8.22 5.98
C ARG A 203 -15.49 8.63 4.86
N GLU A 204 -15.06 8.46 3.60
CA GLU A 204 -15.92 8.73 2.44
C GLU A 204 -17.15 7.81 2.44
N TYR A 205 -17.01 6.53 2.73
CA TYR A 205 -18.12 5.59 2.75
C TYR A 205 -19.09 5.86 3.89
N VAL A 206 -18.62 6.28 5.04
CA VAL A 206 -19.52 6.72 6.13
C VAL A 206 -20.26 8.00 5.74
N ALA A 207 -19.57 8.98 5.16
CA ALA A 207 -20.19 10.24 4.75
C ALA A 207 -21.28 10.05 3.67
N ASP A 208 -21.08 9.09 2.78
CA ASP A 208 -22.00 8.81 1.65
C ASP A 208 -23.02 7.69 1.94
N GLY A 209 -22.92 7.04 3.11
CA GLY A 209 -23.91 6.09 3.63
C GLY A 209 -23.67 4.59 3.39
N PRO A 210 -22.69 4.11 2.58
CA PRO A 210 -22.45 2.66 2.45
C PRO A 210 -21.94 1.99 3.72
N ALA A 211 -21.29 2.72 4.63
CA ALA A 211 -20.87 2.24 5.94
C ALA A 211 -21.56 3.02 7.06
N SER A 212 -21.88 2.35 8.17
CA SER A 212 -22.52 2.97 9.34
C SER A 212 -21.50 3.62 10.31
N HIS A 213 -20.24 3.17 10.29
CA HIS A 213 -19.15 3.62 11.15
C HIS A 213 -17.80 3.50 10.44
N THR A 214 -16.75 4.06 11.03
CA THR A 214 -15.36 3.88 10.60
C THR A 214 -14.66 2.86 11.51
N PRO A 215 -13.71 2.06 10.97
CA PRO A 215 -12.93 1.16 11.82
C PRO A 215 -11.91 1.93 12.67
N ARG A 216 -11.48 1.35 13.76
CA ARG A 216 -10.22 1.72 14.41
C ARG A 216 -9.05 1.28 13.53
N MET A 217 -8.16 2.24 13.18
CA MET A 217 -7.03 1.97 12.29
C MET A 217 -5.82 1.52 13.09
N PHE A 218 -5.43 0.26 12.96
CA PHE A 218 -4.27 -0.32 13.62
C PHE A 218 -3.11 -0.41 12.63
N GLY A 219 -2.13 0.51 12.77
CA GLY A 219 -0.96 0.59 11.92
C GLY A 219 0.26 -0.07 12.58
N PHE A 220 1.02 -0.89 11.84
CA PHE A 220 2.12 -1.62 12.44
C PHE A 220 3.43 -1.48 11.67
N GLN A 221 4.52 -1.22 12.42
CA GLN A 221 5.87 -1.07 11.91
C GLN A 221 6.76 -2.25 12.33
N ALA A 222 7.86 -2.46 11.62
CA ALA A 222 8.91 -3.36 12.09
C ALA A 222 9.80 -2.62 13.11
N ALA A 223 10.16 -3.24 14.23
CA ALA A 223 10.86 -2.61 15.34
C ALA A 223 12.17 -1.92 14.93
N GLY A 224 12.91 -2.48 13.96
CA GLY A 224 14.12 -1.86 13.41
C GLY A 224 13.86 -0.72 12.40
N ALA A 225 12.58 -0.39 12.13
CA ALA A 225 12.15 0.66 11.21
C ALA A 225 10.81 1.27 11.69
N ALA A 226 10.76 1.74 12.95
CA ALA A 226 9.54 2.17 13.62
C ALA A 226 9.54 3.67 14.04
N PRO A 227 9.79 4.62 13.10
CA PRO A 227 9.91 6.04 13.43
C PRO A 227 8.64 6.64 14.04
N LEU A 228 7.43 6.14 13.70
CA LEU A 228 6.18 6.66 14.25
C LEU A 228 5.93 6.21 15.70
N VAL A 229 6.43 5.04 16.07
CA VAL A 229 6.40 4.52 17.45
C VAL A 229 7.46 5.22 18.30
N LEU A 230 8.66 5.38 17.76
CA LEU A 230 9.78 6.02 18.44
C LEU A 230 9.62 7.54 18.58
N GLY A 231 8.81 8.18 17.75
CA GLY A 231 8.61 9.62 17.71
C GLY A 231 9.76 10.40 17.05
N HIS A 232 10.70 9.72 16.38
CA HIS A 232 11.82 10.32 15.65
C HIS A 232 12.23 9.47 14.46
N ASP A 233 12.93 10.08 13.49
CA ASP A 233 13.46 9.39 12.32
C ASP A 233 14.48 8.31 12.70
N VAL A 234 14.49 7.20 11.95
CA VAL A 234 15.50 6.13 12.04
C VAL A 234 16.45 6.26 10.86
N ASN A 235 17.73 6.58 11.11
CA ASN A 235 18.68 6.85 10.04
C ASN A 235 19.08 5.59 9.25
N ASP A 236 19.27 4.47 9.95
CA ASP A 236 19.66 3.18 9.36
C ASP A 236 18.60 2.12 9.68
N PRO A 237 17.42 2.17 9.02
CA PRO A 237 16.36 1.21 9.29
C PRO A 237 16.76 -0.19 8.79
N GLU A 238 16.64 -1.19 9.66
CA GLU A 238 16.93 -2.59 9.32
C GLU A 238 15.76 -3.51 9.73
N THR A 239 15.29 -4.32 8.78
CA THR A 239 14.27 -5.32 8.97
C THR A 239 14.17 -6.27 7.78
N VAL A 240 13.74 -7.51 8.01
CA VAL A 240 13.36 -8.48 6.98
C VAL A 240 12.14 -8.03 6.17
N ALA A 241 11.30 -7.19 6.76
CA ALA A 241 10.12 -6.59 6.13
C ALA A 241 10.50 -5.43 5.19
N THR A 242 11.25 -5.73 4.14
CA THR A 242 11.91 -4.75 3.26
C THR A 242 10.95 -3.71 2.64
N ALA A 243 9.70 -4.07 2.40
CA ALA A 243 8.70 -3.16 1.82
C ALA A 243 8.26 -2.03 2.77
N ILE A 244 8.52 -2.19 4.09
CA ILE A 244 8.27 -1.17 5.13
C ILE A 244 9.56 -0.71 5.83
N ARG A 245 10.73 -1.02 5.31
CA ARG A 245 12.04 -0.57 5.82
C ARG A 245 12.24 0.91 5.51
N ILE A 246 11.51 1.75 6.23
CA ILE A 246 11.44 3.19 6.03
C ILE A 246 11.75 3.91 7.33
N GLY A 247 12.82 4.69 7.34
CA GLY A 247 13.23 5.46 8.52
C GLY A 247 12.59 6.84 8.63
N ARG A 248 12.06 7.37 7.51
CA ARG A 248 11.38 8.68 7.45
C ARG A 248 10.13 8.58 6.58
N PRO A 249 8.95 8.28 7.15
CA PRO A 249 7.70 8.12 6.41
C PRO A 249 7.24 9.42 5.76
N ALA A 250 7.05 9.42 4.44
CA ALA A 250 6.60 10.60 3.69
C ALA A 250 5.18 11.07 4.10
N SER A 251 4.31 10.15 4.51
CA SER A 251 2.95 10.44 4.98
C SER A 251 2.78 10.22 6.49
N GLY A 252 3.86 10.28 7.29
CA GLY A 252 3.83 9.96 8.71
C GLY A 252 2.82 10.79 9.51
N LYS A 253 2.73 12.09 9.25
CA LYS A 253 1.74 12.97 9.92
C LYS A 253 0.29 12.56 9.62
N LEU A 254 0.01 12.12 8.40
CA LEU A 254 -1.33 11.67 8.01
C LEU A 254 -1.67 10.30 8.63
N ALA A 255 -0.67 9.43 8.83
CA ALA A 255 -0.87 8.18 9.55
C ALA A 255 -1.17 8.40 11.03
N LEU A 256 -0.47 9.33 11.68
CA LEU A 256 -0.76 9.71 13.06
C LEU A 256 -2.16 10.33 13.18
N ALA A 257 -2.57 11.17 12.24
CA ALA A 257 -3.94 11.70 12.20
C ALA A 257 -4.97 10.57 12.02
N ALA A 258 -4.74 9.61 11.11
CA ALA A 258 -5.62 8.47 10.93
C ALA A 258 -5.75 7.62 12.21
N ARG A 259 -4.64 7.40 12.94
CA ARG A 259 -4.64 6.74 14.25
C ARG A 259 -5.50 7.51 15.27
N ASP A 260 -5.23 8.81 15.41
CA ASP A 260 -5.88 9.63 16.45
C ASP A 260 -7.38 9.82 16.15
N GLU A 261 -7.73 10.12 14.90
CA GLU A 261 -9.13 10.32 14.48
C GLU A 261 -9.97 9.03 14.54
N SER A 262 -9.35 7.85 14.40
CA SER A 262 -10.01 6.55 14.46
C SER A 262 -9.98 5.90 15.84
N GLU A 263 -9.40 6.57 16.85
CA GLU A 263 -9.11 5.97 18.16
C GLU A 263 -8.31 4.66 18.04
N GLY A 264 -7.43 4.63 17.02
CA GLY A 264 -6.65 3.48 16.66
C GLY A 264 -5.29 3.43 17.37
N LEU A 265 -4.37 2.68 16.75
CA LEU A 265 -3.07 2.40 17.36
C LEU A 265 -1.98 2.36 16.29
N ILE A 266 -0.77 2.80 16.60
CA ILE A 266 0.44 2.50 15.83
C ILE A 266 1.47 1.90 16.78
N ASP A 267 1.92 0.68 16.46
CA ASP A 267 2.86 -0.09 17.28
C ASP A 267 3.90 -0.82 16.38
N ALA A 268 4.83 -1.57 16.99
CA ALA A 268 5.90 -2.25 16.28
C ALA A 268 6.13 -3.68 16.80
N VAL A 269 6.57 -4.56 15.88
CA VAL A 269 6.93 -5.95 16.15
C VAL A 269 8.34 -6.25 15.67
N THR A 270 8.99 -7.26 16.29
CA THR A 270 10.32 -7.73 15.92
C THR A 270 10.30 -8.55 14.62
N ASP A 271 11.45 -8.68 13.98
CA ASP A 271 11.62 -9.51 12.79
C ASP A 271 11.27 -10.99 13.06
N GLU A 272 11.55 -11.50 14.26
CA GLU A 272 11.18 -12.85 14.68
C GLU A 272 9.67 -13.03 14.71
N GLN A 273 8.96 -12.11 15.36
CA GLN A 273 7.48 -12.11 15.41
C GLN A 273 6.85 -12.01 13.99
N ILE A 274 7.48 -11.23 13.11
CA ILE A 274 7.04 -11.11 11.70
C ILE A 274 7.15 -12.45 10.97
N LEU A 275 8.29 -13.15 11.11
CA LEU A 275 8.52 -14.45 10.45
C LEU A 275 7.63 -15.55 11.03
N ASP A 276 7.39 -15.53 12.33
CA ASP A 276 6.44 -16.45 12.98
C ASP A 276 5.02 -16.23 12.48
N ALA A 277 4.57 -14.99 12.38
CA ALA A 277 3.25 -14.67 11.83
C ALA A 277 3.13 -15.03 10.34
N GLN A 278 4.19 -14.84 9.55
CA GLN A 278 4.24 -15.28 8.16
C GLN A 278 4.09 -16.80 8.07
N THR A 279 4.79 -17.54 8.92
CA THR A 279 4.71 -19.00 9.00
C THR A 279 3.32 -19.44 9.46
N PHE A 280 2.74 -18.76 10.45
CA PHE A 280 1.37 -19.02 10.91
C PHE A 280 0.35 -18.87 9.76
N LEU A 281 0.37 -17.76 9.04
CA LEU A 281 -0.52 -17.51 7.90
C LEU A 281 -0.38 -18.60 6.83
N ALA A 282 0.84 -18.97 6.48
CA ALA A 282 1.08 -19.98 5.47
C ALA A 282 0.63 -21.38 5.93
N ALA A 283 1.00 -21.80 7.15
CA ALA A 283 0.78 -23.13 7.64
C ALA A 283 -0.65 -23.36 8.18
N ARG A 284 -1.28 -22.31 8.70
CA ARG A 284 -2.59 -22.43 9.36
C ARG A 284 -3.74 -21.92 8.50
N GLU A 285 -3.54 -20.86 7.72
CA GLU A 285 -4.58 -20.27 6.88
C GLU A 285 -4.39 -20.54 5.38
N GLY A 286 -3.22 -21.11 4.98
CA GLY A 286 -2.89 -21.34 3.57
C GLY A 286 -2.59 -20.06 2.78
N ILE A 287 -2.28 -18.97 3.47
CA ILE A 287 -2.05 -17.65 2.87
C ILE A 287 -0.57 -17.31 2.96
N PHE A 288 0.15 -17.36 1.83
CA PHE A 288 1.56 -16.99 1.78
C PHE A 288 1.71 -15.51 1.37
N VAL A 289 2.46 -14.75 2.17
CA VAL A 289 2.67 -13.31 1.98
C VAL A 289 4.14 -12.93 2.16
N GLU A 290 4.55 -11.75 1.67
CA GLU A 290 5.86 -11.19 2.01
C GLU A 290 5.93 -10.81 3.51
N PRO A 291 7.13 -10.77 4.14
CA PRO A 291 7.26 -10.44 5.57
C PRO A 291 6.55 -9.15 5.97
N ALA A 292 6.64 -8.10 5.15
CA ALA A 292 5.95 -6.83 5.40
C ALA A 292 4.43 -6.97 5.55
N SER A 293 3.81 -7.90 4.84
CA SER A 293 2.36 -8.14 4.93
C SER A 293 1.97 -8.92 6.19
N ALA A 294 2.88 -9.69 6.76
CA ALA A 294 2.64 -10.43 8.00
C ALA A 294 2.68 -9.54 9.26
N VAL A 295 3.22 -8.33 9.16
CA VAL A 295 3.39 -7.41 10.31
C VAL A 295 2.09 -7.12 11.03
N GLY A 296 0.98 -6.92 10.30
CA GLY A 296 -0.34 -6.72 10.90
C GLY A 296 -0.80 -7.90 11.74
N VAL A 297 -0.56 -9.13 11.27
CA VAL A 297 -0.90 -10.36 12.00
C VAL A 297 0.04 -10.56 13.19
N ALA A 298 1.34 -10.29 13.03
CA ALA A 298 2.30 -10.37 14.13
C ALA A 298 1.88 -9.48 15.30
N CYS A 299 1.49 -8.24 15.02
CA CYS A 299 1.03 -7.34 16.07
C CYS A 299 -0.23 -7.84 16.78
N LEU A 300 -1.21 -8.32 16.03
CA LEU A 300 -2.43 -8.87 16.63
C LEU A 300 -2.16 -10.08 17.54
N LEU A 301 -1.12 -10.87 17.24
CA LEU A 301 -0.75 -12.05 18.03
C LEU A 301 0.12 -11.72 19.25
N TYR A 302 0.99 -10.70 19.16
CA TYR A 302 2.10 -10.52 20.12
C TYR A 302 2.12 -9.17 20.84
N THR A 303 1.28 -8.21 20.46
CA THR A 303 1.23 -6.92 21.17
C THR A 303 -0.04 -6.76 22.00
N SER A 304 0.04 -5.92 23.03
CA SER A 304 -1.09 -5.49 23.87
C SER A 304 -1.37 -4.00 23.58
N PRO A 305 -2.62 -3.54 23.51
CA PRO A 305 -3.82 -4.34 23.72
C PRO A 305 -4.11 -5.28 22.54
N SER A 306 -4.44 -6.52 22.84
CA SER A 306 -5.02 -7.42 21.85
C SER A 306 -6.44 -6.95 21.51
N PRO A 307 -7.07 -7.42 20.42
CA PRO A 307 -8.49 -7.16 20.19
C PRO A 307 -9.39 -7.49 21.40
N ARG A 308 -8.97 -8.42 22.27
CA ARG A 308 -9.65 -8.79 23.53
C ARG A 308 -9.63 -7.68 24.57
N ASP A 309 -8.61 -6.83 24.56
CA ASP A 309 -8.41 -5.77 25.57
C ASP A 309 -9.17 -4.48 25.20
N VAL A 310 -9.81 -4.45 24.05
CA VAL A 310 -10.49 -3.26 23.48
C VAL A 310 -11.99 -3.22 23.79
N GLU A 311 -12.56 -4.34 24.27
CA GLU A 311 -13.99 -4.44 24.61
C GLU A 311 -14.31 -4.10 26.08
N GLU A 312 -13.34 -3.77 26.90
CA GLU A 312 -13.52 -3.29 28.29
C GLU A 312 -13.30 -1.75 28.39
#